data_b9f2a6695ae659989cea82403b18305d
#
_entry.id   b9f2a6695ae659989cea82403b18305d
#
_cell.length_a   1.000
_cell.length_b   1.000
_cell.length_c   1.000
_cell.angle_alpha   90.00
_cell.angle_beta   90.00
_cell.angle_gamma   90.00
#
_symmetry.space_group_name_H-M   'P 1'
#
loop_
_entity.id
_entity.type
_entity.pdbx_description
1 polymer ?
#
loop_
_entity_poly.entity_id
_entity_poly.type
_entity_poly.pdbx_seq_one_letter_code
_entity_poly.pdbx_strand_id
1 'polypeptide(L)'
;MSTVLNIGRFIIPNDVVVQLSSLYRWIGKNSLFSGTVKGDMERIIQATVERDAYFLMKIFNLNLTEARARLIITKDSKPRLKDETILFKTKETLQTIQNKYKSIRHQSNDLLDLANFVFSPNHEIKFAYEETDKKSVLKSQANRSKRLLLDKINEEIDVVLEKGSFEKLALYLNFFIDFFNISPFTERNRETSFLLLYLLLLKADIEAFRYVSFFELLYNDFPEFEKEVKNASFNWKEGFAQTMNFIRFMVRLIIDAYEKTDEIIRDYQFDSNLNKSDNIENTIFKLPDIFSKDEIRILHPFVSDSTINRTLIKLRDEGLIKPLGKGRSAKWLKIARNGIYGKN
;
A
#
# COMPACT_ATOMS: atom_id res chain seq x y z
N MET A 1 -19.04 10.74 -19.51
CA MET A 1 -18.45 11.38 -18.34
C MET A 1 -17.91 10.36 -17.37
N SER A 2 -18.31 9.38 -16.86
CA SER A 2 -17.72 8.45 -15.89
C SER A 2 -17.43 7.11 -16.54
N THR A 3 -16.33 6.42 -16.14
CA THR A 3 -16.03 5.07 -16.61
C THR A 3 -17.02 4.07 -16.02
N VAL A 4 -17.37 4.19 -14.74
CA VAL A 4 -18.33 3.31 -14.07
C VAL A 4 -19.72 3.45 -14.66
N LEU A 5 -20.23 4.67 -14.89
CA LEU A 5 -21.55 4.86 -15.49
C LEU A 5 -21.66 4.38 -16.96
N ASN A 6 -20.53 4.08 -17.59
CA ASN A 6 -20.44 3.52 -18.94
C ASN A 6 -19.87 2.09 -18.95
N ILE A 7 -19.82 1.43 -17.79
CA ILE A 7 -19.12 0.15 -17.62
C ILE A 7 -19.64 -0.93 -18.59
N GLY A 8 -20.90 -0.92 -18.96
CA GLY A 8 -21.48 -1.86 -19.93
C GLY A 8 -20.92 -1.76 -21.35
N ARG A 9 -20.17 -0.70 -21.68
CA ARG A 9 -19.46 -0.53 -22.98
C ARG A 9 -18.04 -1.07 -22.93
N PHE A 10 -17.60 -1.56 -21.79
CA PHE A 10 -16.23 -1.94 -21.54
C PHE A 10 -15.98 -3.36 -22.06
N ILE A 11 -15.09 -3.50 -23.01
CA ILE A 11 -14.62 -4.80 -23.53
C ILE A 11 -13.29 -5.10 -22.91
N ILE A 12 -13.17 -6.21 -22.18
CA ILE A 12 -11.91 -6.67 -21.61
C ILE A 12 -11.17 -7.47 -22.69
N PRO A 13 -9.96 -7.03 -23.12
CA PRO A 13 -9.17 -7.76 -24.10
C PRO A 13 -8.72 -9.13 -23.58
N ASN A 14 -8.51 -10.09 -24.50
CA ASN A 14 -8.14 -11.47 -24.14
C ASN A 14 -6.85 -11.56 -23.30
N ASP A 15 -5.86 -10.72 -23.56
CA ASP A 15 -4.63 -10.68 -22.78
C ASP A 15 -4.89 -10.30 -21.31
N VAL A 16 -5.81 -9.35 -21.06
CA VAL A 16 -6.24 -8.98 -19.71
C VAL A 16 -7.02 -10.09 -19.03
N VAL A 17 -7.87 -10.81 -19.79
CA VAL A 17 -8.57 -12.00 -19.28
C VAL A 17 -7.57 -13.07 -18.81
N VAL A 18 -6.49 -13.30 -19.58
CA VAL A 18 -5.43 -14.25 -19.21
C VAL A 18 -4.73 -13.80 -17.92
N GLN A 19 -4.38 -12.51 -17.81
CA GLN A 19 -3.76 -11.95 -16.62
C GLN A 19 -4.69 -12.05 -15.39
N LEU A 20 -5.96 -11.69 -15.53
CA LEU A 20 -6.96 -11.84 -14.47
C LEU A 20 -7.13 -13.29 -14.04
N SER A 21 -7.14 -14.23 -15.00
CA SER A 21 -7.21 -15.67 -14.69
C SER A 21 -6.00 -16.14 -13.88
N SER A 22 -4.81 -15.60 -14.15
CA SER A 22 -3.61 -15.84 -13.35
C SER A 22 -3.75 -15.23 -11.95
N LEU A 23 -4.22 -13.99 -11.85
CA LEU A 23 -4.45 -13.31 -10.59
C LEU A 23 -5.46 -14.06 -9.70
N TYR A 24 -6.57 -14.54 -10.26
CA TYR A 24 -7.57 -15.29 -9.49
C TYR A 24 -7.06 -16.61 -8.93
N ARG A 25 -6.09 -17.26 -9.58
CA ARG A 25 -5.39 -18.42 -8.99
C ARG A 25 -4.59 -18.02 -7.75
N TRP A 26 -4.00 -16.83 -7.74
CA TRP A 26 -3.33 -16.29 -6.57
C TRP A 26 -4.32 -15.92 -5.45
N ILE A 27 -5.40 -15.22 -5.76
CA ILE A 27 -6.46 -14.88 -4.80
C ILE A 27 -7.00 -16.14 -4.12
N GLY A 28 -7.14 -17.23 -4.87
CA GLY A 28 -7.54 -18.53 -4.32
C GLY A 28 -6.62 -19.08 -3.22
N LYS A 29 -5.39 -18.60 -3.10
CA LYS A 29 -4.44 -18.98 -2.03
C LYS A 29 -4.56 -18.12 -0.76
N ASN A 30 -5.39 -17.08 -0.71
CA ASN A 30 -5.49 -16.16 0.43
C ASN A 30 -5.73 -16.90 1.76
N SER A 31 -6.64 -17.87 1.78
CA SER A 31 -6.93 -18.67 2.96
C SER A 31 -5.75 -19.54 3.42
N LEU A 32 -4.97 -20.06 2.47
CA LEU A 32 -3.75 -20.81 2.77
C LEU A 32 -2.70 -19.89 3.40
N PHE A 33 -2.46 -18.73 2.82
CA PHE A 33 -1.49 -17.76 3.33
C PHE A 33 -1.86 -17.31 4.76
N SER A 34 -3.09 -16.89 4.97
CA SER A 34 -3.55 -16.45 6.29
C SER A 34 -3.56 -17.57 7.33
N GLY A 35 -3.89 -18.79 6.93
CA GLY A 35 -3.83 -19.98 7.79
C GLY A 35 -2.41 -20.31 8.23
N THR A 36 -1.44 -20.19 7.33
CA THR A 36 -0.02 -20.47 7.59
C THR A 36 0.56 -19.53 8.66
N VAL A 37 0.28 -18.24 8.59
CA VAL A 37 0.87 -17.22 9.48
C VAL A 37 -0.08 -16.75 10.58
N LYS A 38 -1.14 -17.48 10.88
CA LYS A 38 -2.22 -17.08 11.79
C LYS A 38 -1.73 -16.47 13.10
N GLY A 39 -0.67 -17.04 13.70
CA GLY A 39 -0.11 -16.56 14.96
C GLY A 39 0.69 -15.26 14.89
N ASP A 40 1.17 -14.89 13.71
CA ASP A 40 2.04 -13.72 13.50
C ASP A 40 1.38 -12.66 12.60
N MET A 41 0.12 -12.85 12.19
CA MET A 41 -0.58 -12.01 11.23
C MET A 41 -0.61 -10.52 11.63
N GLU A 42 -0.84 -10.22 12.91
CA GLU A 42 -0.84 -8.83 13.39
C GLU A 42 0.52 -8.15 13.21
N ARG A 43 1.60 -8.89 13.46
CA ARG A 43 2.98 -8.36 13.29
C ARG A 43 3.31 -8.11 11.82
N ILE A 44 2.86 -9.01 10.95
CA ILE A 44 3.04 -8.85 9.50
C ILE A 44 2.30 -7.62 9.04
N ILE A 45 1.03 -7.48 9.38
CA ILE A 45 0.21 -6.31 9.04
C ILE A 45 0.86 -5.02 9.57
N GLN A 46 1.34 -5.02 10.82
CA GLN A 46 2.00 -3.86 11.37
C GLN A 46 3.25 -3.47 10.58
N ALA A 47 4.10 -4.44 10.25
CA ALA A 47 5.30 -4.20 9.44
C ALA A 47 4.94 -3.67 8.04
N THR A 48 3.89 -4.21 7.41
CA THR A 48 3.40 -3.75 6.12
C THR A 48 2.86 -2.32 6.20
N VAL A 49 2.07 -1.99 7.23
CA VAL A 49 1.55 -0.64 7.48
C VAL A 49 2.69 0.36 7.72
N GLU A 50 3.69 -0.01 8.50
CA GLU A 50 4.85 0.85 8.74
C GLU A 50 5.60 1.16 7.43
N ARG A 51 5.75 0.16 6.57
CA ARG A 51 6.40 0.30 5.27
C ARG A 51 5.54 1.12 4.30
N ASP A 52 4.24 0.85 4.24
CA ASP A 52 3.29 1.62 3.43
C ASP A 52 3.25 3.10 3.84
N ALA A 53 3.22 3.40 5.14
CA ALA A 53 3.25 4.77 5.64
C ALA A 53 4.53 5.52 5.25
N TYR A 54 5.68 4.83 5.26
CA TYR A 54 6.96 5.39 4.83
C TYR A 54 6.96 5.75 3.34
N PHE A 55 6.46 4.88 2.47
CA PHE A 55 6.42 5.16 1.04
C PHE A 55 5.33 6.16 0.66
N LEU A 56 4.18 6.18 1.38
CA LEU A 56 3.19 7.25 1.22
C LEU A 56 3.74 8.61 1.62
N MET A 57 4.56 8.70 2.66
CA MET A 57 5.27 9.94 3.00
C MET A 57 6.05 10.48 1.79
N LYS A 58 6.74 9.60 1.06
CA LYS A 58 7.49 9.98 -0.15
C LYS A 58 6.56 10.36 -1.30
N ILE A 59 5.50 9.59 -1.55
CA ILE A 59 4.49 9.87 -2.60
C ILE A 59 3.76 11.19 -2.35
N PHE A 60 3.46 11.50 -1.09
CA PHE A 60 2.83 12.77 -0.68
C PHE A 60 3.83 13.93 -0.61
N ASN A 61 5.13 13.65 -0.77
CA ASN A 61 6.21 14.62 -0.68
C ASN A 61 6.16 15.41 0.64
N LEU A 62 5.95 14.70 1.77
CA LEU A 62 5.95 15.32 3.09
C LEU A 62 7.37 15.75 3.48
N ASN A 63 7.50 16.96 4.00
CA ASN A 63 8.78 17.52 4.39
C ASN A 63 9.23 17.01 5.78
N LEU A 64 9.79 15.81 5.82
CA LEU A 64 10.23 15.12 7.02
C LEU A 64 11.60 14.50 6.82
N THR A 65 12.45 14.56 7.86
CA THR A 65 13.68 13.78 7.87
C THR A 65 13.35 12.30 8.06
N GLU A 66 14.16 11.42 7.47
CA GLU A 66 13.96 9.96 7.62
C GLU A 66 13.99 9.50 9.08
N ALA A 67 14.88 10.08 9.89
CA ALA A 67 14.98 9.78 11.31
C ALA A 67 13.67 10.13 12.05
N ARG A 68 13.07 11.28 11.73
CA ARG A 68 11.82 11.71 12.35
C ARG A 68 10.63 10.89 11.89
N ALA A 69 10.55 10.61 10.59
CA ALA A 69 9.53 9.73 10.02
C ALA A 69 9.56 8.34 10.68
N ARG A 70 10.75 7.75 10.83
CA ARG A 70 10.93 6.46 11.52
C ARG A 70 10.41 6.49 12.96
N LEU A 71 10.69 7.55 13.72
CA LEU A 71 10.18 7.68 15.11
C LEU A 71 8.64 7.73 15.16
N ILE A 72 8.01 8.41 14.21
CA ILE A 72 6.54 8.49 14.14
C ILE A 72 5.98 7.13 13.74
N ILE A 73 6.54 6.51 12.71
CA ILE A 73 6.03 5.26 12.14
C ILE A 73 6.21 4.08 13.11
N THR A 74 7.41 3.91 13.71
CA THR A 74 7.73 2.69 14.46
C THR A 74 7.62 2.85 15.98
N LYS A 75 7.58 4.08 16.50
CA LYS A 75 7.56 4.36 17.95
C LYS A 75 6.37 5.22 18.39
N ASP A 76 5.43 5.48 17.50
CA ASP A 76 4.25 6.32 17.76
C ASP A 76 4.60 7.66 18.43
N SER A 77 5.74 8.23 18.03
CA SER A 77 6.19 9.52 18.55
C SER A 77 5.16 10.61 18.21
N LYS A 78 4.72 11.37 19.20
CA LYS A 78 3.72 12.43 19.02
C LYS A 78 4.15 13.42 17.94
N PRO A 79 3.29 13.71 16.96
CA PRO A 79 3.57 14.70 15.92
C PRO A 79 3.62 16.11 16.50
N ARG A 80 4.48 16.97 15.93
CA ARG A 80 4.66 18.37 16.33
C ARG A 80 4.36 19.35 15.18
N LEU A 81 4.54 18.91 13.95
CA LEU A 81 4.38 19.69 12.72
C LEU A 81 3.20 19.15 11.91
N LYS A 82 2.72 19.94 10.95
CA LYS A 82 1.62 19.55 10.06
C LYS A 82 1.91 18.25 9.31
N ASP A 83 3.07 18.14 8.68
CA ASP A 83 3.44 16.95 7.90
C ASP A 83 3.66 15.72 8.77
N GLU A 84 4.14 15.90 10.01
CA GLU A 84 4.21 14.83 10.99
C GLU A 84 2.82 14.33 11.40
N THR A 85 1.85 15.24 11.53
CA THR A 85 0.46 14.90 11.83
C THR A 85 -0.17 14.12 10.68
N ILE A 86 0.07 14.55 9.44
CA ILE A 86 -0.39 13.84 8.25
C ILE A 86 0.19 12.42 8.22
N LEU A 87 1.50 12.26 8.43
CA LEU A 87 2.13 10.93 8.46
C LEU A 87 1.56 10.04 9.55
N PHE A 88 1.38 10.57 10.76
CA PHE A 88 0.81 9.84 11.89
C PHE A 88 -0.63 9.38 11.58
N LYS A 89 -1.48 10.30 11.07
CA LYS A 89 -2.86 10.00 10.68
C LYS A 89 -2.95 9.04 9.48
N THR A 90 -2.02 9.15 8.53
CA THR A 90 -1.89 8.19 7.42
C THR A 90 -1.63 6.78 7.94
N LYS A 91 -0.69 6.60 8.88
CA LYS A 91 -0.43 5.29 9.51
C LYS A 91 -1.68 4.74 10.21
N GLU A 92 -2.36 5.56 11.03
CA GLU A 92 -3.61 5.15 11.71
C GLU A 92 -4.68 4.71 10.71
N THR A 93 -4.80 5.44 9.58
CA THR A 93 -5.75 5.13 8.51
C THR A 93 -5.41 3.81 7.83
N LEU A 94 -4.13 3.58 7.46
CA LEU A 94 -3.69 2.32 6.87
C LEU A 94 -3.96 1.14 7.80
N GLN A 95 -3.71 1.30 9.09
CA GLN A 95 -3.99 0.27 10.09
C GLN A 95 -5.50 -0.02 10.21
N THR A 96 -6.32 1.02 10.14
CA THR A 96 -7.78 0.89 10.14
C THR A 96 -8.26 0.17 8.88
N ILE A 97 -7.73 0.53 7.71
CA ILE A 97 -8.05 -0.12 6.45
C ILE A 97 -7.67 -1.61 6.52
N GLN A 98 -6.44 -1.94 6.90
CA GLN A 98 -5.98 -3.33 7.01
C GLN A 98 -6.87 -4.20 7.91
N ASN A 99 -7.34 -3.63 9.01
CA ASN A 99 -8.13 -4.38 9.99
C ASN A 99 -9.62 -4.43 9.64
N LYS A 100 -10.16 -3.45 8.89
CA LYS A 100 -11.60 -3.25 8.72
C LYS A 100 -12.05 -3.06 7.26
N TYR A 101 -11.19 -3.30 6.24
CA TYR A 101 -11.50 -3.00 4.84
C TYR A 101 -12.86 -3.56 4.36
N LYS A 102 -13.27 -4.72 4.87
CA LYS A 102 -14.57 -5.34 4.50
C LYS A 102 -15.77 -4.50 4.95
N SER A 103 -15.68 -3.81 6.10
CA SER A 103 -16.77 -3.00 6.67
C SER A 103 -16.68 -1.51 6.36
N ILE A 104 -15.51 -1.02 5.94
CA ILE A 104 -15.34 0.38 5.55
C ILE A 104 -16.12 0.63 4.26
N ARG A 105 -17.01 1.62 4.28
CA ARG A 105 -17.72 2.07 3.09
C ARG A 105 -16.88 3.08 2.32
N HIS A 106 -17.21 3.29 1.06
CA HIS A 106 -16.53 4.25 0.17
C HIS A 106 -17.51 5.26 -0.41
N GLN A 107 -18.59 5.55 0.33
CA GLN A 107 -19.56 6.55 -0.04
C GLN A 107 -18.98 7.96 0.06
N SER A 108 -19.60 8.92 -0.60
CA SER A 108 -19.05 10.28 -0.71
C SER A 108 -18.70 10.92 0.64
N ASN A 109 -19.57 10.74 1.65
CA ASN A 109 -19.29 11.27 2.99
C ASN A 109 -18.16 10.52 3.70
N ASP A 110 -18.12 9.18 3.59
CA ASP A 110 -17.06 8.38 4.21
C ASP A 110 -15.67 8.79 3.66
N LEU A 111 -15.60 9.11 2.34
CA LEU A 111 -14.37 9.60 1.70
C LEU A 111 -14.01 11.04 2.13
N LEU A 112 -15.00 11.90 2.34
CA LEU A 112 -14.78 13.24 2.87
C LEU A 112 -14.28 13.17 4.33
N ASP A 113 -14.87 12.31 5.15
CA ASP A 113 -14.46 12.10 6.53
C ASP A 113 -13.02 11.55 6.60
N LEU A 114 -12.67 10.62 5.71
CA LEU A 114 -11.29 10.11 5.55
C LEU A 114 -10.32 11.25 5.22
N ALA A 115 -10.66 12.09 4.22
CA ALA A 115 -9.82 13.22 3.82
C ALA A 115 -9.63 14.21 4.97
N ASN A 116 -10.71 14.55 5.68
CA ASN A 116 -10.66 15.42 6.83
C ASN A 116 -9.84 14.83 7.98
N PHE A 117 -10.02 13.55 8.28
CA PHE A 117 -9.26 12.89 9.33
C PHE A 117 -7.75 12.96 9.10
N VAL A 118 -7.31 12.71 7.87
CA VAL A 118 -5.86 12.62 7.56
C VAL A 118 -5.25 14.00 7.29
N PHE A 119 -5.93 14.85 6.49
CA PHE A 119 -5.27 16.01 5.87
C PHE A 119 -5.74 17.35 6.42
N SER A 120 -6.75 17.38 7.28
CA SER A 120 -7.37 18.61 7.77
C SER A 120 -7.13 18.87 9.27
N PRO A 121 -5.87 19.07 9.71
CA PRO A 121 -5.63 19.37 11.12
C PRO A 121 -6.13 20.74 11.57
N ASN A 122 -6.28 21.71 10.65
CA ASN A 122 -6.55 23.12 11.00
C ASN A 122 -7.72 23.76 10.22
N HIS A 123 -8.23 23.15 9.18
CA HIS A 123 -9.37 23.67 8.40
C HIS A 123 -10.11 22.50 7.73
N GLU A 124 -11.39 22.67 7.51
CA GLU A 124 -12.26 21.62 6.98
C GLU A 124 -12.20 21.54 5.47
N ILE A 125 -11.93 20.33 4.95
CA ILE A 125 -12.06 20.01 3.53
C ILE A 125 -13.57 19.84 3.24
N LYS A 126 -14.03 20.39 2.11
CA LYS A 126 -15.44 20.38 1.70
C LYS A 126 -15.59 19.82 0.29
N PHE A 127 -16.82 19.46 -0.09
CA PHE A 127 -17.10 19.16 -1.47
C PHE A 127 -16.91 20.38 -2.37
N ALA A 128 -16.23 20.19 -3.49
CA ALA A 128 -16.07 21.21 -4.51
C ALA A 128 -17.29 21.30 -5.42
N TYR A 129 -17.39 22.40 -6.14
CA TYR A 129 -18.41 22.65 -7.16
C TYR A 129 -17.78 22.63 -8.56
N GLU A 130 -18.56 22.29 -9.59
CA GLU A 130 -18.13 22.41 -10.96
C GLU A 130 -17.88 23.89 -11.30
N GLU A 131 -16.76 24.17 -11.97
CA GLU A 131 -16.53 25.51 -12.49
C GLU A 131 -17.51 25.78 -13.64
N THR A 132 -18.38 26.76 -13.48
CA THR A 132 -19.25 27.23 -14.57
C THR A 132 -18.40 28.05 -15.53
N ASP A 133 -18.41 27.66 -16.81
CA ASP A 133 -17.81 28.47 -17.86
C ASP A 133 -18.38 29.92 -17.81
N LYS A 134 -17.50 30.88 -17.55
CA LYS A 134 -17.86 32.33 -17.46
C LYS A 134 -18.54 32.89 -18.72
N LYS A 135 -18.69 32.09 -19.77
CA LYS A 135 -19.30 32.44 -21.05
C LYS A 135 -20.75 31.97 -21.25
N SER A 136 -21.30 31.17 -20.34
CA SER A 136 -22.69 30.75 -20.50
C SER A 136 -23.63 31.84 -19.98
N VAL A 137 -24.40 32.40 -20.90
CA VAL A 137 -25.35 33.55 -20.73
C VAL A 137 -26.57 33.19 -19.84
N LEU A 138 -26.69 31.93 -19.41
CA LEU A 138 -27.79 31.47 -18.55
C LEU A 138 -27.30 31.36 -17.10
N LYS A 139 -27.45 32.45 -16.35
CA LYS A 139 -27.18 32.58 -14.90
C LYS A 139 -27.99 31.67 -13.99
N SER A 140 -28.71 30.67 -14.52
CA SER A 140 -29.63 29.83 -13.73
C SER A 140 -29.17 28.38 -13.52
N GLN A 141 -27.99 27.99 -13.99
CA GLN A 141 -27.41 26.70 -13.57
C GLN A 141 -26.64 26.94 -12.27
N ALA A 142 -27.27 26.65 -11.14
CA ALA A 142 -26.61 26.59 -9.86
C ALA A 142 -25.35 25.72 -9.97
N ASN A 143 -24.22 26.21 -9.45
CA ASN A 143 -22.96 25.45 -9.36
C ASN A 143 -23.26 24.04 -8.90
N ARG A 144 -23.06 23.06 -9.79
CA ARG A 144 -23.38 21.67 -9.50
C ARG A 144 -22.32 21.10 -8.57
N SER A 145 -22.71 20.62 -7.41
CA SER A 145 -21.76 19.97 -6.51
C SER A 145 -21.19 18.70 -7.14
N LYS A 146 -19.87 18.55 -7.14
CA LYS A 146 -19.17 17.34 -7.60
C LYS A 146 -19.57 16.10 -6.80
N ARG A 147 -20.08 16.29 -5.58
CA ARG A 147 -20.69 15.24 -4.76
C ARG A 147 -21.78 14.46 -5.51
N LEU A 148 -22.68 15.15 -6.22
CA LEU A 148 -23.80 14.51 -6.91
C LEU A 148 -23.35 13.48 -7.97
N LEU A 149 -22.23 13.77 -8.64
CA LEU A 149 -21.65 12.80 -9.59
C LEU A 149 -21.04 11.61 -8.86
N LEU A 150 -20.32 11.87 -7.76
CA LEU A 150 -19.72 10.80 -6.96
C LEU A 150 -20.79 9.89 -6.33
N ASP A 151 -21.89 10.45 -5.81
CA ASP A 151 -23.02 9.68 -5.28
C ASP A 151 -23.61 8.74 -6.33
N LYS A 152 -23.85 9.24 -7.55
CA LYS A 152 -24.33 8.40 -8.67
C LYS A 152 -23.39 7.26 -9.04
N ILE A 153 -22.10 7.51 -9.01
CA ILE A 153 -21.09 6.48 -9.30
C ILE A 153 -21.11 5.42 -8.20
N ASN A 154 -21.20 5.82 -6.95
CA ASN A 154 -21.30 4.88 -5.82
C ASN A 154 -22.56 4.01 -5.92
N GLU A 155 -23.72 4.60 -6.23
CA GLU A 155 -24.96 3.86 -6.47
C GLU A 155 -24.82 2.81 -7.60
N GLU A 156 -24.19 3.18 -8.71
CA GLU A 156 -23.94 2.26 -9.83
C GLU A 156 -22.99 1.14 -9.46
N ILE A 157 -21.93 1.43 -8.69
CA ILE A 157 -21.00 0.41 -8.18
C ILE A 157 -21.77 -0.63 -7.36
N ASP A 158 -22.58 -0.17 -6.41
CA ASP A 158 -23.36 -1.06 -5.55
C ASP A 158 -24.28 -1.97 -6.39
N VAL A 159 -24.99 -1.40 -7.38
CA VAL A 159 -25.85 -2.16 -8.32
C VAL A 159 -25.05 -3.19 -9.12
N VAL A 160 -23.87 -2.82 -9.65
CA VAL A 160 -23.04 -3.72 -10.46
C VAL A 160 -22.45 -4.85 -9.61
N LEU A 161 -22.04 -4.54 -8.36
CA LEU A 161 -21.52 -5.53 -7.41
C LEU A 161 -22.61 -6.52 -6.98
N GLU A 162 -23.82 -6.05 -6.66
CA GLU A 162 -24.94 -6.91 -6.29
C GLU A 162 -25.33 -7.87 -7.42
N LYS A 163 -25.34 -7.39 -8.66
CA LYS A 163 -25.64 -8.22 -9.84
C LYS A 163 -24.52 -9.20 -10.19
N GLY A 164 -23.31 -8.99 -9.70
CA GLY A 164 -22.12 -9.75 -10.11
C GLY A 164 -21.88 -9.69 -11.62
N SER A 165 -22.27 -8.60 -12.28
CA SER A 165 -22.30 -8.46 -13.72
C SER A 165 -20.99 -7.97 -14.34
N PHE A 166 -20.00 -7.63 -13.51
CA PHE A 166 -18.72 -7.11 -13.97
C PHE A 166 -17.57 -7.58 -13.06
N GLU A 167 -16.36 -7.65 -13.61
CA GLU A 167 -15.17 -8.04 -12.86
C GLU A 167 -14.85 -6.99 -11.78
N LYS A 168 -14.71 -7.45 -10.54
CA LYS A 168 -14.68 -6.61 -9.33
C LYS A 168 -13.46 -5.69 -9.27
N LEU A 169 -12.26 -6.19 -9.59
CA LEU A 169 -11.04 -5.40 -9.57
C LEU A 169 -11.09 -4.31 -10.66
N ALA A 170 -11.48 -4.67 -11.89
CA ALA A 170 -11.61 -3.70 -12.96
C ALA A 170 -12.67 -2.63 -12.65
N LEU A 171 -13.80 -2.99 -12.00
CA LEU A 171 -14.78 -2.04 -11.54
C LEU A 171 -14.19 -1.03 -10.56
N TYR A 172 -13.46 -1.50 -9.54
CA TYR A 172 -12.83 -0.63 -8.55
C TYR A 172 -11.69 0.23 -9.13
N LEU A 173 -10.93 -0.29 -10.09
CA LEU A 173 -9.90 0.50 -10.78
C LEU A 173 -10.53 1.60 -11.66
N ASN A 174 -11.68 1.33 -12.30
CA ASN A 174 -12.44 2.35 -12.99
C ASN A 174 -13.00 3.41 -12.02
N PHE A 175 -13.45 3.01 -10.85
CA PHE A 175 -13.89 3.95 -9.81
C PHE A 175 -12.74 4.85 -9.33
N PHE A 176 -11.55 4.30 -9.15
CA PHE A 176 -10.37 5.11 -8.83
C PHE A 176 -10.11 6.19 -9.90
N ILE A 177 -10.17 5.83 -11.18
CA ILE A 177 -10.00 6.80 -12.29
C ILE A 177 -11.13 7.84 -12.28
N ASP A 178 -12.36 7.45 -11.99
CA ASP A 178 -13.48 8.40 -11.86
C ASP A 178 -13.26 9.36 -10.70
N PHE A 179 -12.91 8.88 -9.51
CA PHE A 179 -12.62 9.71 -8.34
C PHE A 179 -11.49 10.69 -8.61
N PHE A 180 -10.38 10.20 -9.22
CA PHE A 180 -9.21 11.01 -9.56
C PHE A 180 -9.59 12.18 -10.50
N ASN A 181 -10.44 11.92 -11.50
CA ASN A 181 -10.85 12.93 -12.49
C ASN A 181 -11.93 13.88 -11.97
N ILE A 182 -12.86 13.40 -11.15
CA ILE A 182 -13.88 14.25 -10.49
C ILE A 182 -13.20 15.25 -9.58
N SER A 183 -12.17 14.80 -8.84
CA SER A 183 -11.55 15.60 -7.79
C SER A 183 -12.62 16.26 -6.91
N PRO A 184 -13.39 15.47 -6.13
CA PRO A 184 -14.65 15.92 -5.53
C PRO A 184 -14.48 16.91 -4.40
N PHE A 185 -13.28 17.06 -3.87
CA PHE A 185 -13.01 17.90 -2.70
C PHE A 185 -12.31 19.22 -3.09
N THR A 186 -12.37 20.18 -2.19
CA THR A 186 -11.69 21.48 -2.37
C THR A 186 -10.18 21.35 -2.44
N GLU A 187 -9.62 20.33 -1.82
CA GLU A 187 -8.18 20.03 -1.81
C GLU A 187 -7.90 18.55 -1.46
N ARG A 188 -6.63 18.11 -1.54
CA ARG A 188 -6.17 16.78 -1.14
C ARG A 188 -6.81 15.60 -1.88
N ASN A 189 -7.36 15.86 -3.05
CA ASN A 189 -7.99 14.82 -3.87
C ASN A 189 -7.00 13.73 -4.30
N ARG A 190 -5.78 14.13 -4.68
CA ARG A 190 -4.74 13.19 -5.12
C ARG A 190 -4.32 12.28 -3.96
N GLU A 191 -4.03 12.84 -2.81
CA GLU A 191 -3.61 12.08 -1.63
C GLU A 191 -4.73 11.15 -1.14
N THR A 192 -5.97 11.64 -1.12
CA THR A 192 -7.14 10.83 -0.77
C THR A 192 -7.36 9.69 -1.76
N SER A 193 -7.10 9.90 -3.06
CA SER A 193 -7.24 8.85 -4.08
C SER A 193 -6.29 7.66 -3.84
N PHE A 194 -5.10 7.86 -3.30
CA PHE A 194 -4.19 6.76 -2.95
C PHE A 194 -4.74 5.90 -1.81
N LEU A 195 -5.29 6.53 -0.77
CA LEU A 195 -5.92 5.81 0.35
C LEU A 195 -7.17 5.05 -0.13
N LEU A 196 -7.96 5.67 -1.01
CA LEU A 196 -9.09 5.01 -1.66
C LEU A 196 -8.63 3.81 -2.48
N LEU A 197 -7.61 3.96 -3.34
CA LEU A 197 -7.08 2.86 -4.15
C LEU A 197 -6.68 1.68 -3.26
N TYR A 198 -5.97 1.94 -2.18
CA TYR A 198 -5.57 0.89 -1.23
C TYR A 198 -6.76 0.15 -0.62
N LEU A 199 -7.77 0.90 -0.18
CA LEU A 199 -9.02 0.32 0.32
C LEU A 199 -9.70 -0.55 -0.74
N LEU A 200 -9.82 -0.04 -1.98
CA LEU A 200 -10.49 -0.75 -3.07
C LEU A 200 -9.77 -2.04 -3.46
N LEU A 201 -8.43 -2.05 -3.46
CA LEU A 201 -7.64 -3.25 -3.72
C LEU A 201 -7.92 -4.34 -2.66
N LEU A 202 -7.92 -4.00 -1.38
CA LEU A 202 -8.26 -4.95 -0.32
C LEU A 202 -9.74 -5.41 -0.42
N LYS A 203 -10.66 -4.52 -0.78
CA LYS A 203 -12.07 -4.86 -1.04
C LYS A 203 -12.22 -5.77 -2.27
N ALA A 204 -11.29 -5.73 -3.22
CA ALA A 204 -11.21 -6.65 -4.35
C ALA A 204 -10.56 -8.00 -3.98
N ASP A 205 -10.42 -8.30 -2.69
CA ASP A 205 -9.82 -9.53 -2.15
C ASP A 205 -8.31 -9.68 -2.48
N ILE A 206 -7.63 -8.58 -2.79
CA ILE A 206 -6.18 -8.55 -3.03
C ILE A 206 -5.46 -8.55 -1.68
N GLU A 207 -5.46 -9.69 -0.99
CA GLU A 207 -4.87 -9.81 0.34
C GLU A 207 -3.33 -9.90 0.34
N ALA A 208 -2.67 -9.96 -0.82
CA ALA A 208 -1.21 -9.86 -0.92
C ALA A 208 -0.68 -8.59 -0.23
N PHE A 209 -1.42 -7.49 -0.29
CA PHE A 209 -1.05 -6.22 0.37
C PHE A 209 -1.22 -6.20 1.89
N ARG A 210 -1.53 -7.34 2.48
CA ARG A 210 -1.43 -7.57 3.94
C ARG A 210 -0.06 -8.10 4.35
N TYR A 211 0.74 -8.55 3.38
CA TYR A 211 2.06 -9.17 3.55
C TYR A 211 3.17 -8.34 2.92
N VAL A 212 2.88 -7.68 1.82
CA VAL A 212 3.80 -6.88 1.02
C VAL A 212 3.31 -5.46 0.92
N SER A 213 4.19 -4.48 1.08
CA SER A 213 3.82 -3.07 0.97
C SER A 213 3.39 -2.71 -0.45
N PHE A 214 2.14 -2.28 -0.61
CA PHE A 214 1.60 -1.77 -1.86
C PHE A 214 2.32 -0.51 -2.31
N PHE A 215 2.49 0.44 -1.39
CA PHE A 215 3.06 1.74 -1.73
C PHE A 215 4.56 1.69 -2.01
N GLU A 216 5.27 0.68 -1.51
CA GLU A 216 6.65 0.43 -1.93
C GLU A 216 6.71 -0.04 -3.37
N LEU A 217 5.90 -1.03 -3.74
CA LEU A 217 5.83 -1.52 -5.12
C LEU A 217 5.42 -0.40 -6.06
N LEU A 218 4.39 0.36 -5.68
CA LEU A 218 3.91 1.49 -6.46
C LEU A 218 4.98 2.58 -6.61
N TYR A 219 5.74 2.88 -5.55
CA TYR A 219 6.80 3.90 -5.58
C TYR A 219 7.94 3.52 -6.53
N ASN A 220 8.28 2.25 -6.62
CA ASN A 220 9.32 1.77 -7.51
C ASN A 220 8.94 1.94 -9.01
N ASP A 221 7.65 1.79 -9.33
CA ASP A 221 7.09 1.96 -10.68
C ASP A 221 6.28 3.26 -10.83
N PHE A 222 6.54 4.26 -9.96
CA PHE A 222 5.70 5.45 -9.85
C PHE A 222 5.58 6.26 -11.15
N PRO A 223 6.65 6.46 -11.94
CA PRO A 223 6.53 7.17 -13.21
C PRO A 223 5.60 6.46 -14.22
N GLU A 224 5.62 5.11 -14.24
CA GLU A 224 4.72 4.33 -15.10
C GLU A 224 3.27 4.45 -14.60
N PHE A 225 3.05 4.35 -13.29
CA PHE A 225 1.73 4.56 -12.70
C PHE A 225 1.14 5.92 -13.08
N GLU A 226 1.89 7.02 -12.92
CA GLU A 226 1.40 8.36 -13.27
C GLU A 226 1.09 8.47 -14.77
N LYS A 227 1.93 7.88 -15.63
CA LYS A 227 1.69 7.82 -17.07
C LYS A 227 0.38 7.09 -17.39
N GLU A 228 0.14 5.93 -16.78
CA GLU A 228 -1.06 5.13 -17.07
C GLU A 228 -2.34 5.77 -16.49
N VAL A 229 -2.27 6.43 -15.33
CA VAL A 229 -3.38 7.26 -14.80
C VAL A 229 -3.69 8.42 -15.74
N LYS A 230 -2.66 9.12 -16.27
CA LYS A 230 -2.85 10.19 -17.22
C LYS A 230 -3.47 9.69 -18.53
N ASN A 231 -3.01 8.57 -19.06
CA ASN A 231 -3.57 7.94 -20.26
C ASN A 231 -5.03 7.53 -20.04
N ALA A 232 -5.34 6.91 -18.89
CA ALA A 232 -6.69 6.52 -18.53
C ALA A 232 -7.63 7.71 -18.37
N SER A 233 -7.10 8.87 -17.98
CA SER A 233 -7.86 10.13 -17.81
C SER A 233 -8.12 10.86 -19.12
N PHE A 234 -7.45 10.48 -20.21
CA PHE A 234 -7.64 11.11 -21.51
C PHE A 234 -9.09 10.89 -22.01
N ASN A 235 -9.74 11.95 -22.48
CA ASN A 235 -11.14 11.96 -22.90
C ASN A 235 -12.16 11.45 -21.84
N TRP A 236 -11.79 11.50 -20.54
CA TRP A 236 -12.70 11.07 -19.47
C TRP A 236 -13.98 11.93 -19.44
N LYS A 237 -13.87 13.25 -19.61
CA LYS A 237 -15.03 14.18 -19.63
C LYS A 237 -16.00 13.87 -20.76
N GLU A 238 -15.52 13.38 -21.87
CA GLU A 238 -16.29 13.00 -23.05
C GLU A 238 -16.89 11.58 -22.92
N GLY A 239 -16.51 10.83 -21.88
CA GLY A 239 -16.98 9.46 -21.65
C GLY A 239 -16.22 8.39 -22.46
N PHE A 240 -15.00 8.71 -22.93
CA PHE A 240 -14.13 7.83 -23.73
C PHE A 240 -12.79 7.56 -23.02
N ALA A 241 -12.80 7.48 -21.70
CA ALA A 241 -11.62 7.12 -20.92
C ALA A 241 -11.07 5.73 -21.32
N GLN A 242 -9.75 5.59 -21.37
CA GLN A 242 -9.08 4.37 -21.83
C GLN A 242 -8.33 3.70 -20.67
N THR A 243 -9.05 2.99 -19.81
CA THR A 243 -8.51 2.46 -18.56
C THR A 243 -7.79 1.11 -18.70
N MET A 244 -7.80 0.46 -19.88
CA MET A 244 -7.24 -0.88 -20.05
C MET A 244 -5.74 -0.98 -19.74
N ASN A 245 -4.94 -0.01 -20.17
CA ASN A 245 -3.50 -0.03 -19.89
C ASN A 245 -3.22 0.15 -18.39
N PHE A 246 -4.00 1.01 -17.73
CA PHE A 246 -3.95 1.17 -16.28
C PHE A 246 -4.31 -0.14 -15.57
N ILE A 247 -5.37 -0.85 -16.03
CA ILE A 247 -5.75 -2.15 -15.48
C ILE A 247 -4.64 -3.19 -15.67
N ARG A 248 -4.01 -3.27 -16.86
CA ARG A 248 -2.86 -4.15 -17.12
C ARG A 248 -1.70 -3.88 -16.17
N PHE A 249 -1.36 -2.60 -16.00
CA PHE A 249 -0.32 -2.17 -15.07
C PHE A 249 -0.62 -2.64 -13.64
N MET A 250 -1.84 -2.37 -13.17
CA MET A 250 -2.23 -2.74 -11.81
C MET A 250 -2.28 -4.26 -11.60
N VAL A 251 -2.79 -5.02 -12.57
CA VAL A 251 -2.84 -6.49 -12.47
C VAL A 251 -1.43 -7.08 -12.42
N ARG A 252 -0.47 -6.56 -13.22
CA ARG A 252 0.95 -6.96 -13.15
C ARG A 252 1.52 -6.71 -11.77
N LEU A 253 1.39 -5.48 -11.25
CA LEU A 253 1.88 -5.11 -9.92
C LEU A 253 1.29 -5.98 -8.80
N ILE A 254 0.01 -6.35 -8.92
CA ILE A 254 -0.65 -7.22 -7.96
C ILE A 254 -0.12 -8.66 -8.05
N ILE A 255 0.12 -9.18 -9.24
CA ILE A 255 0.72 -10.52 -9.43
C ILE A 255 2.12 -10.54 -8.80
N ASP A 256 2.96 -9.53 -9.04
CA ASP A 256 4.28 -9.40 -8.42
C ASP A 256 4.20 -9.37 -6.88
N ALA A 257 3.16 -8.73 -6.34
CA ALA A 257 2.89 -8.73 -4.90
C ALA A 257 2.54 -10.14 -4.38
N TYR A 258 1.76 -10.92 -5.12
CA TYR A 258 1.43 -12.29 -4.74
C TYR A 258 2.65 -13.23 -4.84
N GLU A 259 3.50 -13.07 -5.85
CA GLU A 259 4.74 -13.84 -5.96
C GLU A 259 5.65 -13.59 -4.75
N LYS A 260 5.84 -12.32 -4.37
CA LYS A 260 6.57 -11.96 -3.14
C LYS A 260 5.90 -12.47 -1.88
N THR A 261 4.56 -12.48 -1.83
CA THR A 261 3.83 -13.07 -0.70
C THR A 261 4.09 -14.56 -0.59
N ASP A 262 4.07 -15.29 -1.70
CA ASP A 262 4.34 -16.75 -1.72
C ASP A 262 5.79 -17.05 -1.25
N GLU A 263 6.78 -16.23 -1.63
CA GLU A 263 8.15 -16.32 -1.14
C GLU A 263 8.21 -16.11 0.40
N ILE A 264 7.58 -15.03 0.90
CA ILE A 264 7.52 -14.74 2.33
C ILE A 264 6.87 -15.90 3.12
N ILE A 265 5.80 -16.48 2.59
CA ILE A 265 5.10 -17.59 3.24
C ILE A 265 5.94 -18.86 3.25
N ARG A 266 6.66 -19.16 2.16
CA ARG A 266 7.59 -20.30 2.11
C ARG A 266 8.73 -20.13 3.12
N ASP A 267 9.32 -18.95 3.18
CA ASP A 267 10.37 -18.64 4.14
C ASP A 267 9.85 -18.76 5.57
N TYR A 268 8.64 -18.29 5.85
CA TYR A 268 8.00 -18.46 7.14
C TYR A 268 7.81 -19.93 7.52
N GLN A 269 7.33 -20.77 6.60
CA GLN A 269 7.16 -22.21 6.82
C GLN A 269 8.51 -22.89 7.08
N PHE A 270 9.54 -22.53 6.31
CA PHE A 270 10.88 -23.03 6.51
C PHE A 270 11.42 -22.62 7.88
N ASP A 271 11.28 -21.35 8.25
CA ASP A 271 11.71 -20.80 9.53
C ASP A 271 10.96 -21.38 10.73
N SER A 272 9.69 -21.71 10.57
CA SER A 272 8.91 -22.35 11.63
C SER A 272 9.37 -23.78 11.95
N ASN A 273 10.00 -24.44 10.98
CA ASN A 273 10.55 -25.79 11.11
C ASN A 273 12.01 -25.80 11.61
N LEU A 274 12.71 -24.67 11.56
CA LEU A 274 14.07 -24.50 12.04
C LEU A 274 14.10 -23.70 13.34
N ASN A 275 15.19 -23.88 14.10
CA ASN A 275 15.40 -23.07 15.30
C ASN A 275 15.58 -21.59 14.89
N LYS A 276 14.69 -20.71 15.34
CA LYS A 276 14.66 -19.27 14.94
C LYS A 276 16.01 -18.56 15.11
N SER A 277 16.83 -19.02 16.04
CA SER A 277 18.18 -18.48 16.28
C SER A 277 19.16 -18.83 15.14
N ASP A 278 19.10 -20.06 14.63
CA ASP A 278 20.02 -20.56 13.62
C ASP A 278 19.77 -19.89 12.26
N ASN A 279 18.52 -19.54 11.99
CA ASN A 279 18.15 -18.78 10.77
C ASN A 279 18.66 -17.36 10.78
N ILE A 280 18.55 -16.65 11.89
CA ILE A 280 19.12 -15.31 12.04
C ILE A 280 20.64 -15.36 11.86
N GLU A 281 21.28 -16.35 12.44
CA GLU A 281 22.73 -16.58 12.32
C GLU A 281 23.12 -16.80 10.86
N ASN A 282 22.45 -17.69 10.14
CA ASN A 282 22.68 -17.92 8.71
C ASN A 282 22.48 -16.67 7.86
N THR A 283 21.47 -15.88 8.17
CA THR A 283 21.21 -14.61 7.46
C THR A 283 22.32 -13.61 7.73
N ILE A 284 22.76 -13.44 8.99
CA ILE A 284 23.87 -12.55 9.34
C ILE A 284 25.11 -12.91 8.52
N PHE A 285 25.41 -14.19 8.33
CA PHE A 285 26.56 -14.60 7.53
C PHE A 285 26.45 -14.29 6.03
N LYS A 286 25.22 -14.20 5.51
CA LYS A 286 24.93 -13.81 4.10
C LYS A 286 24.90 -12.30 3.87
N LEU A 287 24.66 -11.49 4.90
CA LEU A 287 24.65 -10.02 4.80
C LEU A 287 26.08 -9.48 4.48
N PRO A 288 26.23 -8.22 4.05
CA PRO A 288 27.51 -7.54 3.95
C PRO A 288 28.28 -7.57 5.29
N ASP A 289 29.62 -7.34 5.26
CA ASP A 289 30.44 -7.36 6.47
C ASP A 289 30.00 -6.35 7.54
N ILE A 290 29.44 -5.22 7.10
CA ILE A 290 28.81 -4.23 7.98
C ILE A 290 27.33 -4.25 7.74
N PHE A 291 26.56 -4.56 8.77
CA PHE A 291 25.10 -4.66 8.71
C PHE A 291 24.43 -4.00 9.93
N SER A 292 23.16 -3.77 9.84
CA SER A 292 22.31 -3.21 10.91
C SER A 292 21.29 -4.23 11.41
N LYS A 293 20.79 -4.02 12.63
CA LYS A 293 19.66 -4.81 13.14
C LYS A 293 18.41 -4.67 12.29
N ASP A 294 18.21 -3.50 11.68
CA ASP A 294 17.06 -3.21 10.83
C ASP A 294 17.07 -4.06 9.55
N GLU A 295 18.25 -4.33 8.97
CA GLU A 295 18.39 -5.23 7.81
C GLU A 295 17.99 -6.67 8.16
N ILE A 296 18.42 -7.16 9.34
CA ILE A 296 17.98 -8.47 9.83
C ILE A 296 16.46 -8.48 10.02
N ARG A 297 15.89 -7.41 10.58
CA ARG A 297 14.45 -7.29 10.83
C ARG A 297 13.63 -7.27 9.55
N ILE A 298 14.15 -6.65 8.48
CA ILE A 298 13.52 -6.66 7.16
C ILE A 298 13.49 -8.07 6.59
N LEU A 299 14.56 -8.82 6.72
CA LEU A 299 14.69 -10.19 6.22
C LEU A 299 13.94 -11.22 7.08
N HIS A 300 13.71 -10.91 8.37
CA HIS A 300 12.99 -11.77 9.31
C HIS A 300 11.83 -11.02 9.97
N PRO A 301 10.80 -10.62 9.23
CA PRO A 301 9.66 -9.85 9.77
C PRO A 301 8.88 -10.63 10.85
N PHE A 302 9.02 -11.95 10.89
CA PHE A 302 8.33 -12.86 11.83
C PHE A 302 9.10 -13.11 13.10
N VAL A 303 10.33 -12.61 13.23
CA VAL A 303 11.16 -12.85 14.42
C VAL A 303 11.08 -11.65 15.36
N SER A 304 10.91 -11.93 16.67
CA SER A 304 10.83 -10.86 17.66
C SER A 304 12.16 -10.12 17.80
N ASP A 305 12.10 -8.81 18.07
CA ASP A 305 13.27 -7.99 18.40
C ASP A 305 14.14 -8.58 19.53
N SER A 306 13.48 -9.27 20.50
CA SER A 306 14.17 -9.96 21.60
C SER A 306 14.98 -11.16 21.10
N THR A 307 14.46 -11.93 20.14
CA THR A 307 15.17 -13.05 19.54
C THR A 307 16.36 -12.56 18.70
N ILE A 308 16.15 -11.55 17.88
CA ILE A 308 17.24 -10.92 17.10
C ILE A 308 18.35 -10.42 18.04
N ASN A 309 17.98 -9.68 19.10
CA ASN A 309 18.96 -9.19 20.07
C ASN A 309 19.71 -10.31 20.78
N ARG A 310 19.00 -11.38 21.16
CA ARG A 310 19.63 -12.54 21.81
C ARG A 310 20.64 -13.21 20.89
N THR A 311 20.31 -13.38 19.61
CA THR A 311 21.23 -13.95 18.60
C THR A 311 22.44 -13.06 18.38
N LEU A 312 22.24 -11.72 18.25
CA LEU A 312 23.35 -10.77 18.12
C LEU A 312 24.28 -10.78 19.34
N ILE A 313 23.73 -10.88 20.55
CA ILE A 313 24.50 -11.02 21.79
C ILE A 313 25.28 -12.34 21.78
N LYS A 314 24.64 -13.47 21.46
CA LYS A 314 25.29 -14.78 21.32
C LYS A 314 26.48 -14.71 20.37
N LEU A 315 26.27 -14.23 19.14
CA LEU A 315 27.32 -14.14 18.13
C LEU A 315 28.47 -13.16 18.51
N ARG A 316 28.13 -12.10 19.25
CA ARG A 316 29.16 -11.19 19.82
C ARG A 316 30.00 -11.92 20.87
N ASP A 317 29.36 -12.65 21.78
CA ASP A 317 30.02 -13.36 22.86
C ASP A 317 30.85 -14.54 22.31
N GLU A 318 30.45 -15.11 21.17
CA GLU A 318 31.24 -16.09 20.39
C GLU A 318 32.37 -15.44 19.56
N GLY A 319 32.47 -14.11 19.56
CA GLY A 319 33.54 -13.39 18.84
C GLY A 319 33.35 -13.36 17.32
N LEU A 320 32.15 -13.67 16.80
CA LEU A 320 31.85 -13.73 15.36
C LEU A 320 31.44 -12.38 14.78
N ILE A 321 30.90 -11.49 15.61
CA ILE A 321 30.52 -10.13 15.24
C ILE A 321 30.88 -9.15 16.36
N LYS A 322 31.04 -7.86 16.01
CA LYS A 322 31.22 -6.81 17.01
C LYS A 322 30.38 -5.57 16.69
N PRO A 323 29.84 -4.85 17.69
CA PRO A 323 29.15 -3.60 17.45
C PRO A 323 30.14 -2.49 17.08
N LEU A 324 29.79 -1.67 16.08
CA LEU A 324 30.57 -0.48 15.66
C LEU A 324 30.10 0.80 16.37
N GLY A 325 29.17 0.72 17.31
CA GLY A 325 28.67 1.86 18.08
C GLY A 325 27.81 1.44 19.26
N LYS A 326 27.38 2.41 20.06
CA LYS A 326 26.44 2.20 21.16
C LYS A 326 25.05 2.71 20.78
N GLY A 327 23.99 1.97 21.12
CA GLY A 327 22.61 2.39 20.92
C GLY A 327 21.82 1.54 19.90
N ARG A 328 20.55 1.91 19.69
CA ARG A 328 19.58 1.10 18.92
C ARG A 328 19.86 1.03 17.41
N SER A 329 20.57 2.01 16.86
CA SER A 329 20.97 2.08 15.45
C SER A 329 22.43 1.66 15.22
N ALA A 330 23.07 1.01 16.20
CA ALA A 330 24.44 0.54 16.06
C ALA A 330 24.57 -0.44 14.89
N LYS A 331 25.55 -0.20 14.02
CA LYS A 331 25.96 -1.16 13.01
C LYS A 331 26.80 -2.25 13.64
N TRP A 332 26.82 -3.40 13.03
CA TRP A 332 27.57 -4.57 13.44
C TRP A 332 28.58 -4.91 12.35
N LEU A 333 29.76 -5.37 12.73
CA LEU A 333 30.83 -5.82 11.84
C LEU A 333 31.06 -7.32 12.06
N LYS A 334 31.09 -8.09 10.98
CA LYS A 334 31.54 -9.48 11.01
C LYS A 334 33.05 -9.52 11.31
N ILE A 335 33.45 -10.42 12.17
CA ILE A 335 34.86 -10.70 12.45
C ILE A 335 35.25 -11.86 11.55
N ALA A 336 36.12 -11.62 10.57
CA ALA A 336 36.65 -12.66 9.71
C ALA A 336 37.28 -13.76 10.56
N ARG A 337 36.83 -15.00 10.43
CA ARG A 337 37.56 -16.17 10.90
C ARG A 337 38.82 -16.27 10.05
N ASN A 338 39.93 -15.69 10.50
CA ASN A 338 41.22 -15.98 9.94
C ASN A 338 41.51 -17.46 10.11
N GLY A 339 41.43 -18.21 9.02
CA GLY A 339 42.09 -19.49 8.90
C GLY A 339 41.34 -20.71 9.42
N ILE A 340 40.46 -21.35 8.63
CA ILE A 340 40.40 -22.81 8.46
C ILE A 340 39.83 -23.10 7.03
N TYR A 341 40.49 -22.64 5.99
CA TYR A 341 40.49 -23.23 4.64
C TYR A 341 41.74 -22.67 3.92
N GLY A 342 42.86 -23.10 4.41
CA GLY A 342 44.13 -22.98 3.71
C GLY A 342 44.79 -24.33 3.65
N LYS A 343 45.03 -24.79 2.39
CA LYS A 343 45.83 -25.99 2.00
C LYS A 343 45.05 -27.28 1.97
N ASN A 344 44.46 -27.60 0.78
CA ASN A 344 45.14 -28.50 -0.19
C ASN A 344 44.45 -28.35 -1.54
#